data_1752a8a06b31272be93455cc4c3b8fad
#
_entry.id   1752a8a06b31272be93455cc4c3b8fad
#
_cell.length_a   1.000
_cell.length_b   1.000
_cell.length_c   1.000
_cell.angle_alpha   90.00
_cell.angle_beta   90.00
_cell.angle_gamma   90.00
#
_symmetry.space_group_name_H-M   'P 1'
#
loop_
_entity.id
_entity.type
_entity.pdbx_description
1 polymer ?
#
loop_
_entity_poly.entity_id
_entity_poly.type
_entity_poly.pdbx_seq_one_letter_code
_entity_poly.pdbx_strand_id
1 'polypeptide(L)'
;MRMTLGGLRDRHSFAVQSNWNSKQRMTRSDRILRNEWRKVWPDLSVTESEPTVENVYLEAAEDKAASAASILPNIDVPPRRASRKDRADQNAQLSRRVFVSLAQNSSLDSQQFGFYLDWFVYGLPAACVWKDWDEPAASPYLVRLQPRHVYPIAWSPTGELREGLIIRRRRLVDLIDEYGPTNPAFIHILKSKGRLDEMYQEVWWADETEWGMAIGSAPQGIWGDMDYVRPDDASITGASWAWLRQPAAHRLNGCPILAYKVTSADGEIRGKLDPMLPPLKIAHALNIEVMLNVRRSLHAPPLVQNVENWDEYGPDAVLRGVRGPDDAQIAYPRPPAAFEAFAHVRDQLDAARNSVHFPQQRGGNPGASIASGEAVTLLQGGYNSQQAHAQLDMARFYTTCFARLGCADEQWTIGSRDIDGFDSGEAFTDTYTPSAFWKGDYRVLVTFGALGVDAHTNLLNAGAAFRWGWLSSRTAMEKSGMVPNALTEERRVSMGRATKLWEEMILPTMVEKGDTETFRQYYEMIDSNKETPTAAMLGLLDQTVKKAAAQPQNAPPPQVTPELLSLLSGAGGMPQGMPPQGMPAGMAAQ
;
A
#
# COMPACT_ATOMS: atom_id res chain seq x y z
N MET A 1 -23.09 25.70 10.74
CA MET A 1 -22.64 27.11 10.56
C MET A 1 -21.62 27.08 9.43
N ARG A 2 -21.86 27.78 8.32
CA ARG A 2 -20.93 27.75 7.17
C ARG A 2 -19.55 28.27 7.55
N MET A 3 -18.50 27.61 7.09
CA MET A 3 -17.13 28.03 7.30
C MET A 3 -16.91 29.45 6.76
N THR A 4 -16.36 30.33 7.58
CA THR A 4 -15.93 31.68 7.16
C THR A 4 -14.44 31.71 6.86
N LEU A 5 -13.97 32.70 6.08
CA LEU A 5 -12.53 32.86 5.84
C LEU A 5 -11.73 33.06 7.15
N GLY A 6 -12.30 33.79 8.12
CA GLY A 6 -11.70 33.93 9.46
C GLY A 6 -11.57 32.59 10.16
N GLY A 7 -12.65 31.81 10.20
CA GLY A 7 -12.63 30.48 10.80
C GLY A 7 -11.67 29.51 10.09
N LEU A 8 -11.54 29.58 8.76
CA LEU A 8 -10.56 28.78 8.02
C LEU A 8 -9.13 29.16 8.39
N ARG A 9 -8.86 30.45 8.54
CA ARG A 9 -7.54 30.97 8.92
C ARG A 9 -7.13 30.51 10.32
N ASP A 10 -8.07 30.55 11.28
CA ASP A 10 -7.81 30.05 12.63
C ASP A 10 -7.51 28.54 12.62
N ARG A 11 -8.27 27.76 11.84
CA ARG A 11 -8.00 26.33 11.65
C ARG A 11 -6.68 26.05 10.95
N HIS A 12 -6.32 26.86 9.95
CA HIS A 12 -5.03 26.76 9.29
C HIS A 12 -3.88 26.99 10.29
N SER A 13 -3.94 28.06 11.07
CA SER A 13 -2.93 28.33 12.11
C SER A 13 -2.82 27.21 13.12
N PHE A 14 -3.95 26.73 13.64
CA PHE A 14 -4.00 25.59 14.55
C PHE A 14 -3.40 24.33 13.92
N ALA A 15 -3.79 23.98 12.70
CA ALA A 15 -3.32 22.80 11.99
C ALA A 15 -1.81 22.83 11.75
N VAL A 16 -1.27 23.98 11.36
CA VAL A 16 0.17 24.16 11.16
C VAL A 16 0.93 24.01 12.48
N GLN A 17 0.47 24.61 13.57
CA GLN A 17 1.09 24.48 14.89
C GLN A 17 1.04 23.04 15.42
N SER A 18 -0.14 22.43 15.41
CA SER A 18 -0.34 21.09 15.96
C SER A 18 0.42 19.99 15.20
N ASN A 19 0.65 20.16 13.90
CA ASN A 19 1.36 19.21 13.08
C ASN A 19 2.85 19.55 12.84
N TRP A 20 3.37 20.63 13.44
CA TRP A 20 4.72 21.12 13.19
C TRP A 20 5.80 20.05 13.33
N ASN A 21 5.86 19.37 14.48
CA ASN A 21 6.87 18.33 14.74
C ASN A 21 6.79 17.18 13.73
N SER A 22 5.57 16.77 13.39
CA SER A 22 5.35 15.70 12.40
C SER A 22 5.83 16.13 11.01
N LYS A 23 5.56 17.38 10.61
CA LYS A 23 6.00 17.92 9.31
C LYS A 23 7.51 18.06 9.22
N GLN A 24 8.16 18.49 10.29
CA GLN A 24 9.63 18.53 10.34
C GLN A 24 10.24 17.13 10.17
N ARG A 25 9.67 16.10 10.83
CA ARG A 25 10.12 14.72 10.66
C ARG A 25 9.91 14.23 9.23
N MET A 26 8.73 14.43 8.65
CA MET A 26 8.43 14.05 7.27
C MET A 26 9.42 14.69 6.28
N THR A 27 9.73 15.98 6.46
CA THR A 27 10.70 16.69 5.62
C THR A 27 12.11 16.14 5.79
N ARG A 28 12.49 15.79 7.02
CA ARG A 28 13.77 15.13 7.28
C ARG A 28 13.86 13.81 6.52
N SER A 29 12.86 12.94 6.65
CA SER A 29 12.81 11.64 5.98
C SER A 29 12.84 11.79 4.45
N ASP A 30 12.11 12.75 3.89
CA ASP A 30 12.11 13.05 2.46
C ASP A 30 13.50 13.47 1.95
N ARG A 31 14.20 14.34 2.69
CA ARG A 31 15.57 14.76 2.33
C ARG A 31 16.55 13.58 2.37
N ILE A 32 16.38 12.65 3.32
CA ILE A 32 17.20 11.45 3.39
C ILE A 32 16.91 10.53 2.20
N LEU A 33 15.64 10.33 1.84
CA LEU A 33 15.27 9.58 0.64
C LEU A 33 15.93 10.15 -0.62
N ARG A 34 16.02 11.50 -0.73
CA ARG A 34 16.70 12.19 -1.84
C ARG A 34 18.22 12.25 -1.72
N ASN A 35 18.79 11.63 -0.70
CA ASN A 35 20.22 11.71 -0.38
C ASN A 35 20.73 13.14 -0.07
N GLU A 36 19.83 14.01 0.41
CA GLU A 36 20.14 15.38 0.78
C GLU A 36 20.53 15.51 2.27
N TRP A 37 21.31 14.59 2.79
CA TRP A 37 21.63 14.48 4.20
C TRP A 37 22.36 15.69 4.79
N ARG A 38 23.08 16.48 3.99
CA ARG A 38 23.66 17.78 4.44
C ARG A 38 22.59 18.75 4.92
N LYS A 39 21.43 18.80 4.25
CA LYS A 39 20.30 19.64 4.67
C LYS A 39 19.63 19.09 5.93
N VAL A 40 19.82 17.82 6.24
CA VAL A 40 19.29 17.16 7.43
C VAL A 40 20.20 17.34 8.64
N TRP A 41 21.50 17.21 8.42
CA TRP A 41 22.53 17.31 9.44
C TRP A 41 23.60 18.33 9.02
N PRO A 42 23.30 19.63 9.07
CA PRO A 42 24.24 20.69 8.64
C PRO A 42 25.50 20.76 9.49
N ASP A 43 25.45 20.24 10.73
CA ASP A 43 26.58 20.09 11.63
C ASP A 43 27.66 19.11 11.10
N LEU A 44 27.32 18.25 10.17
CA LEU A 44 28.25 17.31 9.53
C LEU A 44 28.91 17.85 8.26
N SER A 45 28.52 19.02 7.78
CA SER A 45 29.03 19.60 6.53
C SER A 45 30.37 20.31 6.72
N VAL A 46 31.47 19.56 6.83
CA VAL A 46 32.82 20.16 7.07
C VAL A 46 33.66 20.21 5.78
N THR A 47 33.27 19.56 4.69
CA THR A 47 34.10 19.47 3.48
C THR A 47 33.33 19.72 2.19
N GLU A 48 34.03 20.24 1.18
CA GLU A 48 33.49 20.49 -0.17
C GLU A 48 33.07 19.20 -0.90
N SER A 49 33.73 18.07 -0.60
CA SER A 49 33.39 16.76 -1.16
C SER A 49 32.34 16.05 -0.31
N GLU A 50 31.26 15.62 -0.94
CA GLU A 50 30.23 14.82 -0.27
C GLU A 50 30.72 13.40 -0.04
N PRO A 51 30.96 12.98 1.22
CA PRO A 51 31.20 11.57 1.50
C PRO A 51 29.90 10.81 1.24
N THR A 52 29.93 9.91 0.26
CA THR A 52 28.79 9.07 -0.07
C THR A 52 28.76 7.88 0.88
N VAL A 53 27.76 7.83 1.72
CA VAL A 53 27.38 6.62 2.45
C VAL A 53 26.21 6.00 1.70
N GLU A 54 26.16 4.68 1.66
CA GLU A 54 25.04 3.92 1.10
C GLU A 54 23.72 4.40 1.73
N ASN A 55 22.71 4.70 0.90
CA ASN A 55 21.42 5.16 1.39
C ASN A 55 20.54 3.98 1.81
N VAL A 56 20.93 3.34 2.91
CA VAL A 56 20.21 2.21 3.51
C VAL A 56 18.76 2.55 3.87
N TYR A 57 18.47 3.82 4.12
CA TYR A 57 17.11 4.28 4.42
C TYR A 57 16.21 4.18 3.20
N LEU A 58 16.68 4.61 2.03
CA LEU A 58 15.95 4.47 0.77
C LEU A 58 15.75 2.99 0.41
N GLU A 59 16.82 2.20 0.50
CA GLU A 59 16.78 0.76 0.27
C GLU A 59 15.72 0.06 1.13
N ALA A 60 15.71 0.32 2.43
CA ALA A 60 14.74 -0.26 3.34
C ALA A 60 13.31 0.25 3.08
N ALA A 61 13.14 1.52 2.69
CA ALA A 61 11.84 2.10 2.39
C ALA A 61 11.23 1.47 1.14
N GLU A 62 12.00 1.36 0.06
CA GLU A 62 11.55 0.79 -1.22
C GLU A 62 11.28 -0.71 -1.11
N ASP A 63 12.19 -1.50 -0.51
CA ASP A 63 11.98 -2.94 -0.36
C ASP A 63 10.77 -3.26 0.51
N LYS A 64 10.61 -2.58 1.66
CA LYS A 64 9.46 -2.79 2.53
C LYS A 64 8.16 -2.39 1.85
N ALA A 65 8.13 -1.25 1.16
CA ALA A 65 6.95 -0.80 0.44
C ALA A 65 6.60 -1.74 -0.73
N ALA A 66 7.60 -2.14 -1.53
CA ALA A 66 7.41 -3.06 -2.65
C ALA A 66 6.93 -4.44 -2.18
N SER A 67 7.55 -4.97 -1.13
CA SER A 67 7.15 -6.26 -0.54
C SER A 67 5.72 -6.22 0.00
N ALA A 68 5.31 -5.16 0.70
CA ALA A 68 3.95 -5.00 1.20
C ALA A 68 2.94 -4.79 0.07
N ALA A 69 3.31 -4.04 -0.98
CA ALA A 69 2.48 -3.74 -2.13
C ALA A 69 2.36 -4.91 -3.12
N SER A 70 3.16 -5.95 -3.00
CA SER A 70 3.13 -7.10 -3.91
C SER A 70 1.82 -7.90 -3.83
N ILE A 71 1.06 -7.74 -2.75
CA ILE A 71 -0.23 -8.40 -2.55
C ILE A 71 -1.34 -7.37 -2.70
N LEU A 72 -2.22 -7.60 -3.68
CA LEU A 72 -3.38 -6.76 -3.91
C LEU A 72 -4.44 -6.98 -2.81
N PRO A 73 -5.18 -5.92 -2.44
CA PRO A 73 -6.26 -6.01 -1.48
C PRO A 73 -7.40 -6.86 -2.04
N ASN A 74 -7.89 -7.80 -1.24
CA ASN A 74 -9.13 -8.50 -1.53
C ASN A 74 -10.31 -7.71 -0.98
N ILE A 75 -11.30 -7.44 -1.82
CA ILE A 75 -12.48 -6.67 -1.50
C ILE A 75 -13.64 -7.63 -1.27
N ASP A 76 -14.09 -7.75 -0.03
CA ASP A 76 -15.23 -8.56 0.35
C ASP A 76 -16.42 -7.68 0.75
N VAL A 77 -17.60 -8.05 0.27
CA VAL A 77 -18.83 -7.33 0.61
C VAL A 77 -19.77 -8.30 1.33
N PRO A 78 -20.14 -8.03 2.58
CA PRO A 78 -21.09 -8.88 3.30
C PRO A 78 -22.46 -8.84 2.61
N PRO A 79 -23.17 -9.98 2.54
CA PRO A 79 -24.49 -10.02 1.92
C PRO A 79 -25.45 -9.07 2.64
N ARG A 80 -26.23 -8.33 1.86
CA ARG A 80 -27.25 -7.42 2.37
C ARG A 80 -28.44 -8.22 2.90
N ARG A 81 -29.10 -7.71 3.94
CA ARG A 81 -30.37 -8.29 4.40
C ARG A 81 -31.39 -8.23 3.25
N ALA A 82 -31.74 -9.38 2.72
CA ALA A 82 -32.78 -9.53 1.73
C ALA A 82 -33.74 -10.62 2.18
N SER A 83 -34.98 -10.59 1.71
CA SER A 83 -36.02 -11.60 1.99
C SER A 83 -35.65 -12.98 1.44
N ARG A 84 -34.70 -13.06 0.50
CA ARG A 84 -34.19 -14.28 -0.10
C ARG A 84 -32.66 -14.27 -0.11
N LYS A 85 -32.05 -15.36 0.32
CA LYS A 85 -30.59 -15.54 0.39
C LYS A 85 -29.91 -15.31 -0.97
N ASP A 86 -30.46 -15.89 -2.04
CA ASP A 86 -29.91 -15.78 -3.39
C ASP A 86 -29.82 -14.32 -3.88
N ARG A 87 -30.84 -13.51 -3.55
CA ARG A 87 -30.86 -12.09 -3.90
C ARG A 87 -29.83 -11.28 -3.07
N ALA A 88 -29.61 -11.69 -1.82
CA ALA A 88 -28.59 -11.06 -0.97
C ALA A 88 -27.18 -11.34 -1.51
N ASP A 89 -26.93 -12.57 -1.94
CA ASP A 89 -25.64 -12.99 -2.52
C ASP A 89 -25.39 -12.31 -3.87
N GLN A 90 -26.39 -12.22 -4.75
CA GLN A 90 -26.29 -11.49 -6.02
C GLN A 90 -25.98 -10.00 -5.82
N ASN A 91 -26.65 -9.35 -4.86
CA ASN A 91 -26.39 -7.95 -4.53
C ASN A 91 -24.98 -7.76 -3.95
N ALA A 92 -24.49 -8.68 -3.14
CA ALA A 92 -23.12 -8.64 -2.61
C ALA A 92 -22.09 -8.79 -3.73
N GLN A 93 -22.34 -9.69 -4.69
CA GLN A 93 -21.47 -9.87 -5.86
C GLN A 93 -21.43 -8.62 -6.73
N LEU A 94 -22.58 -8.01 -7.03
CA LEU A 94 -22.62 -6.76 -7.78
C LEU A 94 -21.92 -5.62 -7.01
N SER A 95 -22.13 -5.49 -5.69
CA SER A 95 -21.44 -4.48 -4.87
C SER A 95 -19.92 -4.67 -4.91
N ARG A 96 -19.44 -5.91 -4.88
CA ARG A 96 -18.02 -6.23 -5.02
C ARG A 96 -17.49 -5.77 -6.39
N ARG A 97 -18.19 -6.08 -7.49
CA ARG A 97 -17.81 -5.65 -8.84
C ARG A 97 -17.77 -4.13 -8.98
N VAL A 98 -18.73 -3.42 -8.37
CA VAL A 98 -18.72 -1.96 -8.31
C VAL A 98 -17.46 -1.46 -7.60
N PHE A 99 -17.11 -2.00 -6.43
CA PHE A 99 -15.88 -1.60 -5.72
C PHE A 99 -14.61 -1.96 -6.49
N VAL A 100 -14.58 -3.10 -7.17
CA VAL A 100 -13.44 -3.46 -8.04
C VAL A 100 -13.29 -2.46 -9.19
N SER A 101 -14.39 -2.09 -9.86
CA SER A 101 -14.37 -1.07 -10.91
C SER A 101 -13.92 0.30 -10.35
N LEU A 102 -14.39 0.71 -9.18
CA LEU A 102 -13.94 1.95 -8.51
C LEU A 102 -12.44 1.92 -8.15
N ALA A 103 -11.93 0.76 -7.72
CA ALA A 103 -10.51 0.57 -7.45
C ALA A 103 -9.66 0.69 -8.73
N GLN A 104 -10.10 0.08 -9.83
CA GLN A 104 -9.44 0.15 -11.13
C GLN A 104 -9.47 1.59 -11.70
N ASN A 105 -10.61 2.27 -11.63
CA ASN A 105 -10.73 3.68 -12.02
C ASN A 105 -9.84 4.61 -11.19
N SER A 106 -9.58 4.24 -9.95
CA SER A 106 -8.62 4.93 -9.07
C SER A 106 -7.17 4.58 -9.37
N SER A 107 -6.89 3.67 -10.31
CA SER A 107 -5.54 3.12 -10.53
C SER A 107 -4.87 2.68 -9.23
N LEU A 108 -5.62 1.99 -8.37
CA LEU A 108 -5.17 1.65 -7.02
C LEU A 108 -3.89 0.81 -7.05
N ASP A 109 -3.75 -0.07 -8.03
CA ASP A 109 -2.57 -0.93 -8.21
C ASP A 109 -1.29 -0.10 -8.33
N SER A 110 -1.33 1.01 -9.09
CA SER A 110 -0.19 1.90 -9.26
C SER A 110 0.07 2.78 -8.03
N GLN A 111 -0.98 3.12 -7.26
CA GLN A 111 -0.87 3.96 -6.08
C GLN A 111 -0.48 3.18 -4.81
N GLN A 112 -0.69 1.87 -4.80
CA GLN A 112 -0.51 1.02 -3.62
C GLN A 112 0.91 1.09 -3.05
N PHE A 113 1.93 0.99 -3.90
CA PHE A 113 3.32 1.17 -3.50
C PHE A 113 3.52 2.51 -2.76
N GLY A 114 2.96 3.58 -3.30
CA GLY A 114 3.05 4.91 -2.70
C GLY A 114 2.39 5.00 -1.32
N PHE A 115 1.23 4.36 -1.12
CA PHE A 115 0.57 4.32 0.19
C PHE A 115 1.39 3.55 1.24
N TYR A 116 2.02 2.42 0.85
CA TYR A 116 2.91 1.71 1.76
C TYR A 116 4.18 2.51 2.05
N LEU A 117 4.75 3.18 1.05
CA LEU A 117 5.88 4.09 1.28
C LEU A 117 5.50 5.18 2.30
N ASP A 118 4.31 5.79 2.15
CA ASP A 118 3.79 6.79 3.10
C ASP A 118 3.62 6.22 4.51
N TRP A 119 3.19 4.96 4.61
CA TRP A 119 3.05 4.28 5.89
C TRP A 119 4.39 4.05 6.58
N PHE A 120 5.40 3.54 5.84
CA PHE A 120 6.71 3.23 6.40
C PHE A 120 7.53 4.49 6.70
N VAL A 121 7.53 5.46 5.79
CA VAL A 121 8.39 6.65 5.86
C VAL A 121 7.77 7.77 6.70
N TYR A 122 6.49 8.06 6.49
CA TYR A 122 5.85 9.23 7.10
C TYR A 122 4.86 8.87 8.20
N GLY A 123 4.37 7.65 8.24
CA GLY A 123 3.38 7.21 9.22
C GLY A 123 1.99 7.82 9.01
N LEU A 124 1.68 8.29 7.80
CA LEU A 124 0.42 8.95 7.45
C LEU A 124 0.03 8.69 5.99
N PRO A 125 -0.37 7.47 5.60
CA PRO A 125 -0.98 7.30 4.29
C PRO A 125 -2.25 8.15 4.19
N ALA A 126 -2.42 8.85 3.08
CA ALA A 126 -3.53 9.78 2.88
C ALA A 126 -4.03 9.78 1.43
N ALA A 127 -5.34 9.96 1.29
CA ALA A 127 -6.04 10.05 0.01
C ALA A 127 -7.17 11.09 0.06
N CYS A 128 -7.66 11.46 -1.08
CA CYS A 128 -8.88 12.25 -1.21
C CYS A 128 -9.83 11.56 -2.18
N VAL A 129 -11.11 11.55 -1.85
CA VAL A 129 -12.15 11.16 -2.81
C VAL A 129 -12.43 12.34 -3.71
N TRP A 130 -12.33 12.10 -5.01
CA TRP A 130 -12.52 13.12 -6.03
C TRP A 130 -13.41 12.60 -7.17
N LYS A 131 -13.89 13.50 -7.99
CA LYS A 131 -14.66 13.22 -9.20
C LYS A 131 -14.30 14.23 -10.28
N ASP A 132 -14.39 13.85 -11.53
CA ASP A 132 -14.46 14.81 -12.62
C ASP A 132 -15.85 15.45 -12.63
N TRP A 133 -15.89 16.76 -12.33
CA TRP A 133 -17.14 17.50 -12.18
C TRP A 133 -17.70 17.98 -13.52
N ASP A 134 -16.91 17.94 -14.59
CA ASP A 134 -17.33 18.34 -15.93
C ASP A 134 -18.21 17.24 -16.55
N GLU A 135 -18.06 15.99 -16.07
CA GLU A 135 -18.86 14.85 -16.51
C GLU A 135 -19.78 14.35 -15.37
N PRO A 136 -21.12 14.58 -15.46
CA PRO A 136 -22.06 14.18 -14.41
C PRO A 136 -22.09 12.67 -14.13
N ALA A 137 -21.86 11.83 -15.14
CA ALA A 137 -21.83 10.38 -15.03
C ALA A 137 -20.44 9.82 -14.65
N ALA A 138 -19.41 10.67 -14.55
CA ALA A 138 -18.06 10.23 -14.20
C ALA A 138 -18.04 9.51 -12.85
N SER A 139 -17.19 8.52 -12.78
CA SER A 139 -16.94 7.72 -11.59
C SER A 139 -16.16 8.53 -10.56
N PRO A 140 -16.49 8.48 -9.28
CA PRO A 140 -15.58 8.96 -8.25
C PRO A 140 -14.34 8.06 -8.19
N TYR A 141 -13.22 8.65 -7.80
CA TYR A 141 -11.95 7.97 -7.70
C TYR A 141 -11.13 8.45 -6.50
N LEU A 142 -10.14 7.67 -6.09
CA LEU A 142 -9.20 8.03 -5.03
C LEU A 142 -7.95 8.67 -5.64
N VAL A 143 -7.53 9.77 -5.05
CA VAL A 143 -6.25 10.43 -5.35
C VAL A 143 -5.35 10.31 -4.13
N ARG A 144 -4.19 9.67 -4.26
CA ARG A 144 -3.18 9.66 -3.20
C ARG A 144 -2.70 11.09 -2.93
N LEU A 145 -2.68 11.46 -1.68
CA LEU A 145 -2.14 12.74 -1.22
C LEU A 145 -0.74 12.55 -0.65
N GLN A 146 0.14 13.49 -0.95
CA GLN A 146 1.44 13.50 -0.28
C GLN A 146 1.25 13.84 1.21
N PRO A 147 1.75 13.02 2.15
CA PRO A 147 1.54 13.21 3.59
C PRO A 147 2.00 14.57 4.11
N ARG A 148 3.01 15.16 3.48
CA ARG A 148 3.54 16.49 3.84
C ARG A 148 2.51 17.58 3.65
N HIS A 149 1.60 17.43 2.69
CA HIS A 149 0.57 18.43 2.38
C HIS A 149 -0.71 18.24 3.21
N VAL A 150 -0.88 17.10 3.89
CA VAL A 150 -2.08 16.80 4.68
C VAL A 150 -1.88 17.21 6.13
N TYR A 151 -2.73 18.07 6.64
CA TYR A 151 -2.71 18.60 8.01
C TYR A 151 -3.98 18.16 8.74
N PRO A 152 -3.94 17.05 9.49
CA PRO A 152 -5.06 16.61 10.30
C PRO A 152 -5.40 17.63 11.40
N ILE A 153 -6.69 17.89 11.60
CA ILE A 153 -7.20 18.77 12.67
C ILE A 153 -7.89 17.95 13.74
N ALA A 154 -8.81 17.09 13.35
CA ALA A 154 -9.59 16.28 14.27
C ALA A 154 -9.68 14.83 13.79
N TRP A 155 -9.55 13.91 14.75
CA TRP A 155 -9.70 12.48 14.54
C TRP A 155 -10.95 11.96 15.24
N SER A 156 -11.59 10.95 14.67
CA SER A 156 -12.61 10.19 15.38
C SER A 156 -11.97 9.25 16.42
N PRO A 157 -12.72 8.77 17.42
CA PRO A 157 -12.23 7.73 18.31
C PRO A 157 -11.82 6.43 17.61
N THR A 158 -12.34 6.19 16.41
CA THR A 158 -11.99 5.04 15.54
C THR A 158 -10.72 5.24 14.72
N GLY A 159 -10.08 6.43 14.79
CA GLY A 159 -8.86 6.76 14.05
C GLY A 159 -9.11 7.31 12.65
N GLU A 160 -10.36 7.57 12.26
CA GLU A 160 -10.68 8.22 10.99
C GLU A 160 -10.52 9.74 11.09
N LEU A 161 -10.10 10.38 10.00
CA LEU A 161 -10.00 11.83 9.93
C LEU A 161 -11.39 12.45 9.82
N ARG A 162 -11.73 13.31 10.77
CA ARG A 162 -13.00 14.07 10.80
C ARG A 162 -12.88 15.45 10.15
N GLU A 163 -11.75 16.08 10.33
CA GLU A 163 -11.47 17.40 9.76
C GLU A 163 -9.98 17.50 9.42
N GLY A 164 -9.68 18.04 8.24
CA GLY A 164 -8.31 18.21 7.78
C GLY A 164 -8.15 19.29 6.71
N LEU A 165 -6.90 19.65 6.50
CA LEU A 165 -6.48 20.57 5.45
C LEU A 165 -5.48 19.88 4.52
N ILE A 166 -5.54 20.26 3.25
CA ILE A 166 -4.47 20.02 2.29
C ILE A 166 -3.89 21.39 1.97
N ILE A 167 -2.60 21.60 2.27
CA ILE A 167 -1.91 22.86 2.03
C ILE A 167 -0.83 22.61 1.00
N ARG A 168 -0.92 23.30 -0.14
CA ARG A 168 0.04 23.21 -1.24
C ARG A 168 0.57 24.59 -1.55
N ARG A 169 1.83 24.66 -1.98
CA ARG A 169 2.40 25.87 -2.54
C ARG A 169 2.38 25.76 -4.06
N ARG A 170 1.79 26.75 -4.70
CA ARG A 170 1.67 26.80 -6.15
C ARG A 170 1.92 28.21 -6.67
N ARG A 171 2.40 28.32 -7.89
CA ARG A 171 2.53 29.61 -8.55
C ARG A 171 1.14 30.15 -8.86
N LEU A 172 1.01 31.47 -8.84
CA LEU A 172 -0.26 32.10 -9.17
C LEU A 172 -0.72 31.76 -10.58
N VAL A 173 0.21 31.67 -11.54
CA VAL A 173 -0.12 31.27 -12.92
C VAL A 173 -0.76 29.89 -12.98
N ASP A 174 -0.21 28.88 -12.28
CA ASP A 174 -0.73 27.50 -12.28
C ASP A 174 -2.14 27.44 -11.68
N LEU A 175 -2.42 28.28 -10.67
CA LEU A 175 -3.74 28.39 -10.06
C LEU A 175 -4.75 29.09 -10.98
N ILE A 176 -4.32 30.12 -11.71
CA ILE A 176 -5.17 30.82 -12.69
C ILE A 176 -5.54 29.88 -13.86
N ASP A 177 -4.60 29.06 -14.32
CA ASP A 177 -4.83 28.09 -15.38
C ASP A 177 -5.84 27.01 -14.97
N GLU A 178 -5.79 26.56 -13.69
CA GLU A 178 -6.69 25.53 -13.18
C GLU A 178 -8.09 26.06 -12.80
N TYR A 179 -8.17 27.21 -12.14
CA TYR A 179 -9.45 27.74 -11.63
C TYR A 179 -10.10 28.81 -12.53
N GLY A 180 -9.43 29.16 -13.62
CA GLY A 180 -9.86 30.18 -14.57
C GLY A 180 -9.54 31.62 -14.16
N PRO A 181 -9.19 32.49 -15.11
CA PRO A 181 -8.76 33.87 -14.85
C PRO A 181 -9.89 34.76 -14.32
N THR A 182 -11.14 34.38 -14.50
CA THR A 182 -12.32 35.13 -14.05
C THR A 182 -12.67 34.90 -12.58
N ASN A 183 -11.96 34.01 -11.89
CA ASN A 183 -12.23 33.74 -10.47
C ASN A 183 -12.03 35.02 -9.63
N PRO A 184 -13.01 35.42 -8.82
CA PRO A 184 -12.94 36.65 -7.99
C PRO A 184 -11.71 36.73 -7.09
N ALA A 185 -11.20 35.59 -6.63
CA ALA A 185 -9.99 35.52 -5.80
C ALA A 185 -8.78 36.09 -6.53
N PHE A 186 -8.58 35.74 -7.79
CA PHE A 186 -7.44 36.24 -8.58
C PHE A 186 -7.56 37.71 -8.95
N ILE A 187 -8.76 38.18 -9.25
CA ILE A 187 -9.01 39.60 -9.54
C ILE A 187 -8.55 40.48 -8.36
N HIS A 188 -8.82 40.04 -7.13
CA HIS A 188 -8.39 40.73 -5.94
C HIS A 188 -6.86 40.70 -5.79
N ILE A 189 -6.23 39.55 -5.99
CA ILE A 189 -4.77 39.39 -5.87
C ILE A 189 -4.04 40.20 -6.95
N LEU A 190 -4.49 40.12 -8.20
CA LEU A 190 -3.88 40.87 -9.31
C LEU A 190 -4.03 42.38 -9.13
N LYS A 191 -5.15 42.87 -8.59
CA LYS A 191 -5.32 44.29 -8.24
C LYS A 191 -4.35 44.75 -7.15
N SER A 192 -3.95 43.87 -6.24
CA SER A 192 -2.98 44.15 -5.17
C SER A 192 -1.51 44.06 -5.62
N LYS A 193 -1.25 44.01 -6.93
CA LYS A 193 0.10 43.89 -7.55
C LYS A 193 0.77 42.52 -7.32
N GLY A 194 0.00 41.45 -7.16
CA GLY A 194 0.52 40.07 -7.15
C GLY A 194 1.22 39.78 -8.49
N ARG A 195 2.38 39.12 -8.43
CA ARG A 195 3.15 38.71 -9.61
C ARG A 195 2.72 37.30 -9.99
N LEU A 196 2.66 37.00 -11.28
CA LEU A 196 2.25 35.68 -11.79
C LEU A 196 3.19 34.54 -11.37
N ASP A 197 4.46 34.86 -11.15
CA ASP A 197 5.50 33.92 -10.68
C ASP A 197 5.54 33.74 -9.15
N GLU A 198 4.74 34.55 -8.42
CA GLU A 198 4.69 34.50 -6.97
C GLU A 198 4.00 33.26 -6.45
N MET A 199 4.55 32.70 -5.36
CA MET A 199 4.02 31.49 -4.74
C MET A 199 2.90 31.84 -3.77
N TYR A 200 1.78 31.13 -3.89
CA TYR A 200 0.62 31.21 -3.01
C TYR A 200 0.36 29.87 -2.34
N GLN A 201 -0.34 29.91 -1.20
CA GLN A 201 -0.85 28.73 -0.55
C GLN A 201 -2.24 28.43 -1.08
N GLU A 202 -2.41 27.27 -1.69
CA GLU A 202 -3.70 26.67 -1.96
C GLU A 202 -4.08 25.84 -0.74
N VAL A 203 -5.21 26.14 -0.13
CA VAL A 203 -5.71 25.49 1.08
C VAL A 203 -7.04 24.84 0.79
N TRP A 204 -7.08 23.53 0.81
CA TRP A 204 -8.31 22.73 0.75
C TRP A 204 -8.69 22.37 2.16
N TRP A 205 -9.87 22.72 2.57
CA TRP A 205 -10.44 22.35 3.84
C TRP A 205 -11.63 21.44 3.65
N ALA A 206 -11.74 20.42 4.49
CA ALA A 206 -12.92 19.57 4.55
C ALA A 206 -13.16 19.08 5.98
N ASP A 207 -14.43 19.01 6.34
CA ASP A 207 -14.92 18.33 7.54
C ASP A 207 -15.89 17.19 7.18
N GLU A 208 -16.72 16.73 8.10
CA GLU A 208 -17.69 15.67 7.87
C GLU A 208 -18.86 16.08 6.98
N THR A 209 -19.07 17.37 6.73
CA THR A 209 -20.28 17.92 6.09
C THR A 209 -19.99 18.84 4.92
N GLU A 210 -18.96 19.65 5.03
CA GLU A 210 -18.63 20.70 4.08
C GLU A 210 -17.17 20.61 3.63
N TRP A 211 -16.90 21.13 2.47
CA TRP A 211 -15.58 21.34 1.94
C TRP A 211 -15.47 22.69 1.25
N GLY A 212 -14.27 23.24 1.16
CA GLY A 212 -13.99 24.49 0.48
C GLY A 212 -12.53 24.63 0.11
N MET A 213 -12.26 25.55 -0.78
CA MET A 213 -10.90 25.84 -1.23
C MET A 213 -10.65 27.34 -1.16
N ALA A 214 -9.50 27.69 -0.62
CA ALA A 214 -9.07 29.09 -0.49
C ALA A 214 -7.63 29.27 -0.96
N ILE A 215 -7.30 30.48 -1.34
CA ILE A 215 -5.95 30.91 -1.61
C ILE A 215 -5.52 31.90 -0.52
N GLY A 216 -4.29 31.74 -0.03
CA GLY A 216 -3.66 32.64 0.90
C GLY A 216 -2.28 33.06 0.40
N SER A 217 -1.85 34.27 0.71
CA SER A 217 -0.49 34.70 0.37
C SER A 217 0.52 33.81 1.11
N ALA A 218 1.52 33.30 0.40
CA ALA A 218 2.69 32.69 1.03
C ALA A 218 3.61 33.80 1.53
N PRO A 219 4.20 33.71 2.73
CA PRO A 219 5.16 34.69 3.17
C PRO A 219 6.36 34.72 2.23
N GLN A 220 6.77 35.90 1.87
CA GLN A 220 8.00 36.16 1.12
C GLN A 220 9.20 35.97 2.06
N GLY A 221 9.67 34.76 2.21
CA GLY A 221 10.87 34.43 2.95
C GLY A 221 11.79 33.54 2.13
N ILE A 222 13.08 33.60 2.36
CA ILE A 222 14.15 32.80 1.73
C ILE A 222 13.92 31.29 1.96
N TRP A 223 12.94 30.74 1.25
CA TRP A 223 12.42 29.39 1.45
C TRP A 223 12.78 28.48 0.27
N GLY A 224 14.04 28.46 -0.10
CA GLY A 224 14.48 27.35 -0.94
C GLY A 224 14.15 26.05 -0.25
N ASP A 225 13.47 25.13 -0.90
CA ASP A 225 13.28 23.72 -0.56
C ASP A 225 12.31 23.35 0.58
N MET A 226 11.56 24.27 1.21
CA MET A 226 10.59 23.86 2.22
C MET A 226 9.17 23.75 1.67
N ASP A 227 8.71 22.52 1.46
CA ASP A 227 7.35 22.22 0.99
C ASP A 227 6.27 22.34 2.08
N TYR A 228 6.62 22.76 3.29
CA TYR A 228 5.69 22.90 4.40
C TYR A 228 5.67 24.31 4.98
N VAL A 229 4.54 24.65 5.61
CA VAL A 229 4.29 25.97 6.22
C VAL A 229 4.81 25.97 7.65
N ARG A 230 5.53 27.02 8.05
CA ARG A 230 5.98 27.17 9.44
C ARG A 230 4.88 27.77 10.32
N PRO A 231 4.90 27.54 11.66
CA PRO A 231 3.97 28.18 12.58
C PRO A 231 3.98 29.71 12.51
N ASP A 232 5.15 30.30 12.34
CA ASP A 232 5.30 31.75 12.22
C ASP A 232 4.67 32.30 10.93
N ASP A 233 4.64 31.50 9.88
CA ASP A 233 3.99 31.81 8.61
C ASP A 233 2.46 31.75 8.71
N ALA A 234 1.94 30.91 9.59
CA ALA A 234 0.50 30.77 9.82
C ALA A 234 -0.10 32.00 10.52
N SER A 235 0.72 32.73 11.27
CA SER A 235 0.31 33.92 12.03
C SER A 235 0.28 35.20 11.23
N ILE A 236 0.60 35.17 9.90
CA ILE A 236 0.69 36.39 9.09
C ILE A 236 -0.66 37.06 8.95
N THR A 237 -0.81 38.10 9.73
CA THR A 237 -2.03 38.89 9.90
C THR A 237 -2.39 39.79 8.71
N GLY A 238 -1.50 39.93 7.73
CA GLY A 238 -1.69 40.75 6.54
C GLY A 238 -2.02 40.01 5.23
N ALA A 239 -2.09 38.68 5.27
CA ALA A 239 -2.31 37.89 4.07
C ALA A 239 -3.75 38.08 3.55
N SER A 240 -3.87 38.42 2.27
CA SER A 240 -5.17 38.41 1.59
C SER A 240 -5.62 36.97 1.34
N TRP A 241 -6.59 36.54 2.11
CA TRP A 241 -7.26 35.27 1.89
C TRP A 241 -8.49 35.48 1.02
N ALA A 242 -8.69 34.58 0.07
CA ALA A 242 -9.89 34.58 -0.76
C ALA A 242 -10.36 33.15 -1.04
N TRP A 243 -11.67 32.96 -1.19
CA TRP A 243 -12.22 31.69 -1.61
C TRP A 243 -11.98 31.44 -3.10
N LEU A 244 -11.31 30.34 -3.45
CA LEU A 244 -11.29 29.75 -4.79
C LEU A 244 -12.62 29.05 -5.08
N ARG A 245 -13.09 28.27 -4.10
CA ARG A 245 -14.44 27.66 -4.06
C ARG A 245 -15.02 27.87 -2.67
N GLN A 246 -16.19 28.48 -2.61
CA GLN A 246 -16.87 28.68 -1.34
C GLN A 246 -17.26 27.36 -0.70
N PRO A 247 -17.33 27.28 0.64
CA PRO A 247 -17.78 26.09 1.36
C PRO A 247 -19.12 25.58 0.85
N ALA A 248 -19.16 24.31 0.51
CA ALA A 248 -20.35 23.62 0.02
C ALA A 248 -20.46 22.24 0.68
N ALA A 249 -21.69 21.77 0.83
CA ALA A 249 -21.94 20.42 1.34
C ALA A 249 -21.48 19.37 0.33
N HIS A 250 -20.63 18.44 0.76
CA HIS A 250 -20.17 17.34 -0.10
C HIS A 250 -21.08 16.10 -0.05
N ARG A 251 -21.99 16.02 0.92
CA ARG A 251 -22.99 14.94 1.10
C ARG A 251 -22.40 13.55 1.34
N LEU A 252 -21.14 13.43 1.68
CA LEU A 252 -20.52 12.16 2.04
C LEU A 252 -20.80 11.82 3.51
N ASN A 253 -20.70 10.54 3.85
CA ASN A 253 -20.86 10.05 5.21
C ASN A 253 -19.62 10.30 6.11
N GLY A 254 -18.84 11.36 5.85
CA GLY A 254 -17.69 11.85 6.61
C GLY A 254 -16.71 12.60 5.73
N CYS A 255 -15.56 12.98 6.25
CA CYS A 255 -14.57 13.80 5.55
C CYS A 255 -14.11 13.17 4.22
N PRO A 256 -14.08 13.92 3.10
CA PRO A 256 -13.53 13.45 1.81
C PRO A 256 -12.01 13.32 1.82
N ILE A 257 -11.32 14.00 2.73
CA ILE A 257 -9.89 13.79 2.97
C ILE A 257 -9.76 12.60 3.91
N LEU A 258 -9.12 11.56 3.43
CA LEU A 258 -8.91 10.31 4.14
C LEU A 258 -7.45 10.22 4.57
N ALA A 259 -7.21 9.93 5.82
CA ALA A 259 -5.87 9.69 6.33
C ALA A 259 -5.93 8.63 7.42
N TYR A 260 -4.88 7.84 7.53
CA TYR A 260 -4.72 6.86 8.59
C TYR A 260 -3.48 7.19 9.40
N LYS A 261 -3.65 7.35 10.71
CA LYS A 261 -2.54 7.61 11.62
C LYS A 261 -1.94 6.29 12.08
N VAL A 262 -0.70 6.04 11.68
CA VAL A 262 0.03 4.85 12.15
C VAL A 262 0.26 4.95 13.65
N THR A 263 -0.12 3.90 14.37
CA THR A 263 -0.02 3.88 15.83
C THR A 263 1.43 3.96 16.28
N SER A 264 1.73 4.93 17.13
CA SER A 264 2.99 5.11 17.83
C SER A 264 2.76 5.16 19.34
N ALA A 265 3.77 4.82 20.14
CA ALA A 265 3.66 4.78 21.59
C ALA A 265 3.33 6.15 22.22
N ASP A 266 3.79 7.23 21.61
CA ASP A 266 3.55 8.62 22.06
C ASP A 266 2.32 9.27 21.41
N GLY A 267 1.62 8.54 20.56
CA GLY A 267 0.46 9.06 19.85
C GLY A 267 0.80 10.10 18.76
N GLU A 268 2.06 10.32 18.43
CA GLU A 268 2.47 11.21 17.35
C GLU A 268 2.49 10.49 15.99
N ILE A 269 2.45 11.26 14.91
CA ILE A 269 2.60 10.73 13.55
C ILE A 269 4.09 10.49 13.30
N ARG A 270 4.47 9.22 13.18
CA ARG A 270 5.86 8.79 12.95
C ARG A 270 5.94 7.67 11.92
N GLY A 271 6.95 7.75 11.05
CA GLY A 271 7.30 6.63 10.18
C GLY A 271 7.91 5.47 10.95
N LYS A 272 7.73 4.26 10.46
CA LYS A 272 8.32 3.06 11.06
C LYS A 272 9.82 2.93 10.79
N LEU A 273 10.36 3.75 9.88
CA LEU A 273 11.79 3.82 9.60
C LEU A 273 12.55 4.88 10.43
N ASP A 274 11.84 5.70 11.22
CA ASP A 274 12.48 6.71 12.07
C ASP A 274 13.60 6.15 12.99
N PRO A 275 13.52 4.91 13.54
CA PRO A 275 14.59 4.34 14.33
C PRO A 275 15.94 4.17 13.61
N MET A 276 15.95 4.19 12.26
CA MET A 276 17.20 4.15 11.47
C MET A 276 18.00 5.46 11.54
N LEU A 277 17.35 6.59 11.85
CA LEU A 277 17.96 7.91 11.71
C LEU A 277 19.17 8.16 12.66
N PRO A 278 19.13 7.77 13.96
CA PRO A 278 20.28 7.95 14.83
C PRO A 278 21.54 7.20 14.38
N PRO A 279 21.51 5.88 14.11
CA PRO A 279 22.70 5.17 13.65
C PRO A 279 23.16 5.64 12.27
N LEU A 280 22.27 6.08 11.35
CA LEU A 280 22.65 6.69 10.09
C LEU A 280 23.41 8.00 10.28
N LYS A 281 22.99 8.86 11.22
CA LYS A 281 23.74 10.09 11.54
C LYS A 281 25.16 9.76 11.99
N ILE A 282 25.32 8.74 12.84
CA ILE A 282 26.62 8.30 13.35
C ILE A 282 27.46 7.73 12.19
N ALA A 283 26.88 6.92 11.29
CA ALA A 283 27.57 6.39 10.13
C ALA A 283 28.11 7.50 9.23
N HIS A 284 27.31 8.53 8.95
CA HIS A 284 27.73 9.69 8.16
C HIS A 284 28.86 10.46 8.86
N ALA A 285 28.75 10.71 10.18
CA ALA A 285 29.78 11.39 10.94
C ALA A 285 31.11 10.62 10.88
N LEU A 286 31.08 9.32 11.16
CA LEU A 286 32.25 8.46 11.09
C LEU A 286 32.87 8.43 9.69
N ASN A 287 32.04 8.33 8.62
CA ASN A 287 32.53 8.32 7.26
C ASN A 287 33.26 9.63 6.91
N ILE A 288 32.76 10.78 7.34
CA ILE A 288 33.41 12.07 7.19
C ILE A 288 34.78 12.07 7.87
N GLU A 289 34.85 11.62 9.12
CA GLU A 289 36.09 11.55 9.87
C GLU A 289 37.12 10.59 9.22
N VAL A 290 36.64 9.44 8.75
CA VAL A 290 37.49 8.49 8.02
C VAL A 290 38.05 9.11 6.75
N MET A 291 37.21 9.76 5.93
CA MET A 291 37.64 10.39 4.70
C MET A 291 38.62 11.56 4.96
N LEU A 292 38.40 12.36 6.01
CA LEU A 292 39.33 13.39 6.42
C LEU A 292 40.68 12.80 6.87
N ASN A 293 40.66 11.71 7.63
CA ASN A 293 41.86 11.06 8.07
C ASN A 293 42.64 10.41 6.90
N VAL A 294 41.93 9.77 5.97
CA VAL A 294 42.55 9.24 4.73
C VAL A 294 43.18 10.39 3.94
N ARG A 295 42.46 11.49 3.73
CA ARG A 295 42.98 12.66 3.01
C ARG A 295 44.21 13.27 3.70
N ARG A 296 44.15 13.43 5.04
CA ARG A 296 45.30 13.92 5.82
C ARG A 296 46.48 12.96 5.74
N SER A 297 46.26 11.64 5.71
CA SER A 297 47.31 10.64 5.59
C SER A 297 47.96 10.66 4.21
N LEU A 298 47.16 10.84 3.14
CA LEU A 298 47.67 10.91 1.75
C LEU A 298 48.45 12.20 1.50
N HIS A 299 48.12 13.29 2.21
CA HIS A 299 48.76 14.59 2.07
C HIS A 299 49.51 15.00 3.34
N ALA A 300 49.79 14.05 4.22
CA ALA A 300 50.56 14.36 5.43
C ALA A 300 51.98 14.84 5.05
N PRO A 301 52.38 16.00 5.53
CA PRO A 301 53.77 16.42 5.33
C PRO A 301 54.65 15.41 6.01
N PRO A 302 55.73 15.00 5.36
CA PRO A 302 56.69 14.11 6.00
C PRO A 302 57.31 14.80 7.21
N LEU A 303 57.48 14.02 8.27
CA LEU A 303 58.29 14.47 9.43
C LEU A 303 59.75 14.42 8.97
N VAL A 304 60.33 15.59 8.86
CA VAL A 304 61.71 15.73 8.40
C VAL A 304 62.59 16.07 9.57
N GLN A 305 63.59 15.30 9.79
CA GLN A 305 64.59 15.54 10.84
C GLN A 305 65.98 15.61 10.23
N ASN A 306 66.76 16.64 10.56
CA ASN A 306 68.14 16.83 10.14
C ASN A 306 68.32 16.86 8.61
N VAL A 307 67.43 17.42 7.85
CA VAL A 307 67.56 17.58 6.40
C VAL A 307 67.90 19.03 6.09
N GLU A 308 69.00 19.25 5.35
CA GLU A 308 69.52 20.56 5.01
C GLU A 308 68.81 21.19 3.79
N ASN A 309 68.49 20.36 2.79
CA ASN A 309 67.92 20.79 1.50
C ASN A 309 66.45 20.45 1.34
N TRP A 310 65.62 20.68 2.38
CA TRP A 310 64.21 20.37 2.34
C TRP A 310 63.42 21.14 1.24
N ASP A 311 63.83 22.37 0.94
CA ASP A 311 63.21 23.20 -0.09
C ASP A 311 63.36 22.63 -1.52
N GLU A 312 64.28 21.72 -1.71
CA GLU A 312 64.53 21.03 -2.98
C GLU A 312 63.78 19.66 -3.08
N TYR A 313 62.93 19.36 -2.07
CA TYR A 313 62.26 18.08 -2.00
C TYR A 313 61.33 17.85 -3.20
N GLY A 314 61.57 16.79 -3.94
CA GLY A 314 60.83 16.35 -5.10
C GLY A 314 61.01 14.85 -5.34
N PRO A 315 60.33 14.25 -6.32
CA PRO A 315 60.41 12.80 -6.56
C PRO A 315 61.82 12.26 -6.76
N ASP A 316 62.69 13.10 -7.32
CA ASP A 316 64.08 12.74 -7.63
C ASP A 316 65.09 13.47 -6.74
N ALA A 317 64.68 14.13 -5.68
CA ALA A 317 65.58 14.90 -4.84
C ALA A 317 66.44 14.00 -3.94
N VAL A 318 67.73 14.23 -3.95
CA VAL A 318 68.67 13.58 -3.03
C VAL A 318 68.75 14.42 -1.76
N LEU A 319 68.16 13.91 -0.67
CA LEU A 319 68.14 14.60 0.61
C LEU A 319 69.53 14.52 1.26
N ARG A 320 70.02 15.67 1.76
CA ARG A 320 71.30 15.76 2.47
C ARG A 320 71.06 15.94 3.95
N GLY A 321 71.70 15.12 4.76
CA GLY A 321 71.69 15.28 6.22
C GLY A 321 72.61 16.40 6.70
N VAL A 322 72.20 17.10 7.76
CA VAL A 322 72.96 18.24 8.33
C VAL A 322 74.34 17.84 8.85
N ARG A 323 74.52 16.59 9.30
CA ARG A 323 75.78 16.08 9.83
C ARG A 323 76.40 14.93 9.00
N GLY A 324 75.72 14.49 7.96
CA GLY A 324 76.12 13.43 7.04
C GLY A 324 74.95 12.77 6.36
N PRO A 325 75.20 11.99 5.28
CA PRO A 325 74.12 11.40 4.47
C PRO A 325 73.16 10.50 5.30
N ASP A 326 73.66 9.87 6.34
CA ASP A 326 72.88 8.93 7.17
C ASP A 326 72.08 9.63 8.30
N ASP A 327 72.25 10.94 8.50
CA ASP A 327 71.60 11.71 9.55
C ASP A 327 70.23 12.28 9.11
N ALA A 328 69.94 12.26 7.85
CA ALA A 328 68.66 12.69 7.31
C ALA A 328 67.59 11.62 7.56
N GLN A 329 66.57 11.95 8.34
CA GLN A 329 65.46 11.04 8.56
C GLN A 329 64.16 11.65 8.05
N ILE A 330 63.42 10.89 7.22
CA ILE A 330 62.08 11.19 6.82
C ILE A 330 61.17 10.10 7.34
N ALA A 331 60.28 10.48 8.20
CA ALA A 331 59.20 9.62 8.66
C ALA A 331 57.88 10.08 8.08
N TYR A 332 57.19 9.22 7.39
CA TYR A 332 55.80 9.45 7.04
C TYR A 332 54.93 9.01 8.22
N PRO A 333 54.07 9.87 8.72
CA PRO A 333 53.14 9.46 9.76
C PRO A 333 52.32 8.28 9.22
N ARG A 334 52.33 7.17 9.95
CA ARG A 334 51.51 6.01 9.59
C ARG A 334 50.07 6.46 9.57
N PRO A 335 49.33 6.19 8.46
CA PRO A 335 47.92 6.45 8.47
C PRO A 335 47.27 5.71 9.63
N PRO A 336 46.40 6.37 10.44
CA PRO A 336 45.61 5.64 11.41
C PRO A 336 44.90 4.50 10.68
N ALA A 337 44.65 3.39 11.37
CA ALA A 337 44.09 2.18 10.77
C ALA A 337 42.70 2.48 10.13
N ALA A 338 42.73 2.96 8.90
CA ALA A 338 41.53 3.34 8.16
C ALA A 338 40.53 2.15 8.04
N PHE A 339 41.08 0.94 8.05
CA PHE A 339 40.31 -0.29 7.98
C PHE A 339 39.37 -0.49 9.17
N GLU A 340 39.85 -0.23 10.40
CA GLU A 340 39.00 -0.34 11.60
C GLU A 340 37.89 0.71 11.60
N ALA A 341 38.18 1.92 11.15
CA ALA A 341 37.21 2.98 11.07
C ALA A 341 36.11 2.71 10.01
N PHE A 342 36.47 2.11 8.87
CA PHE A 342 35.47 1.64 7.90
C PHE A 342 34.61 0.50 8.45
N ALA A 343 35.18 -0.41 9.26
CA ALA A 343 34.39 -1.44 9.93
C ALA A 343 33.33 -0.81 10.84
N HIS A 344 33.66 0.23 11.61
CA HIS A 344 32.70 0.94 12.44
C HIS A 344 31.61 1.64 11.63
N VAL A 345 31.89 2.21 10.47
CA VAL A 345 30.86 2.76 9.58
C VAL A 345 29.89 1.66 9.16
N ARG A 346 30.41 0.50 8.77
CA ARG A 346 29.61 -0.66 8.39
C ARG A 346 28.75 -1.15 9.57
N ASP A 347 29.33 -1.25 10.77
CA ASP A 347 28.59 -1.65 11.99
C ASP A 347 27.42 -0.71 12.26
N GLN A 348 27.56 0.60 12.02
CA GLN A 348 26.47 1.56 12.19
C GLN A 348 25.40 1.43 11.11
N LEU A 349 25.78 1.13 9.86
CA LEU A 349 24.80 0.84 8.81
C LEU A 349 24.02 -0.44 9.10
N ASP A 350 24.69 -1.47 9.60
CA ASP A 350 24.05 -2.71 10.04
C ASP A 350 23.15 -2.49 11.27
N ALA A 351 23.57 -1.64 12.20
CA ALA A 351 22.72 -1.22 13.33
C ALA A 351 21.46 -0.48 12.83
N ALA A 352 21.59 0.37 11.80
CA ALA A 352 20.45 1.02 11.17
C ALA A 352 19.47 0.00 10.55
N ARG A 353 19.97 -0.96 9.77
CA ARG A 353 19.17 -2.05 9.20
C ARG A 353 18.47 -2.86 10.29
N ASN A 354 19.20 -3.25 11.32
CA ASN A 354 18.67 -4.06 12.41
C ASN A 354 17.60 -3.32 13.24
N SER A 355 17.68 -2.00 13.38
CA SER A 355 16.72 -1.18 14.13
C SER A 355 15.30 -1.24 13.56
N VAL A 356 15.15 -1.61 12.29
CA VAL A 356 13.86 -1.77 11.60
C VAL A 356 13.63 -3.20 11.10
N HIS A 357 14.40 -4.16 11.62
CA HIS A 357 14.32 -5.56 11.20
C HIS A 357 14.49 -5.76 9.68
N PHE A 358 15.35 -4.95 9.04
CA PHE A 358 15.67 -5.12 7.64
C PHE A 358 16.77 -6.17 7.47
N PRO A 359 16.49 -7.33 6.85
CA PRO A 359 17.48 -8.41 6.76
C PRO A 359 18.64 -8.02 5.83
N GLN A 360 19.86 -8.21 6.29
CA GLN A 360 21.09 -7.92 5.51
C GLN A 360 21.13 -8.69 4.17
N GLN A 361 20.53 -9.90 4.12
CA GLN A 361 20.49 -10.72 2.91
C GLN A 361 19.68 -10.07 1.78
N ARG A 362 18.72 -9.20 2.08
CA ARG A 362 17.96 -8.45 1.07
C ARG A 362 18.77 -7.32 0.45
N GLY A 363 19.72 -6.76 1.19
CA GLY A 363 20.70 -5.79 0.69
C GLY A 363 21.86 -6.43 -0.10
N GLY A 364 21.75 -7.68 -0.51
CA GLY A 364 22.78 -8.35 -1.31
C GLY A 364 24.03 -8.80 -0.54
N ASN A 365 24.01 -8.67 0.78
CA ASN A 365 25.14 -9.03 1.64
C ASN A 365 24.80 -10.32 2.42
N PRO A 366 25.17 -11.51 1.91
CA PRO A 366 24.96 -12.74 2.66
C PRO A 366 25.85 -12.70 3.90
N GLY A 367 25.24 -12.49 5.08
CA GLY A 367 25.95 -12.57 6.34
C GLY A 367 26.71 -13.89 6.45
N ALA A 368 27.97 -13.81 6.83
CA ALA A 368 28.98 -14.87 6.69
C ALA A 368 28.70 -16.20 7.43
N SER A 369 27.53 -16.44 8.00
CA SER A 369 27.30 -17.69 8.74
C SER A 369 25.82 -18.07 8.96
N ILE A 370 24.95 -17.92 7.94
CA ILE A 370 23.60 -18.49 8.11
C ILE A 370 23.64 -19.97 7.79
N ALA A 371 23.80 -20.76 8.82
CA ALA A 371 24.02 -22.20 8.73
C ALA A 371 22.74 -23.03 8.42
N SER A 372 21.54 -22.45 8.51
CA SER A 372 20.30 -23.21 8.23
C SER A 372 19.15 -22.31 7.74
N GLY A 373 18.24 -22.88 6.94
CA GLY A 373 17.01 -22.22 6.51
C GLY A 373 16.11 -21.77 7.67
N GLU A 374 16.17 -22.46 8.81
CA GLU A 374 15.42 -22.10 10.02
C GLU A 374 15.92 -20.80 10.65
N ALA A 375 17.25 -20.57 10.67
CA ALA A 375 17.82 -19.31 11.15
C ALA A 375 17.40 -18.14 10.23
N VAL A 376 17.32 -18.33 8.91
CA VAL A 376 16.81 -17.34 7.97
C VAL A 376 15.37 -17.00 8.29
N THR A 377 14.53 -18.02 8.52
CA THR A 377 13.10 -17.84 8.83
C THR A 377 12.91 -17.07 10.14
N LEU A 378 13.71 -17.35 11.17
CA LEU A 378 13.66 -16.63 12.44
C LEU A 378 14.09 -15.16 12.28
N LEU A 379 15.14 -14.88 11.52
CA LEU A 379 15.60 -13.51 11.24
C LEU A 379 14.58 -12.72 10.42
N GLN A 380 13.84 -13.37 9.54
CA GLN A 380 12.76 -12.76 8.77
C GLN A 380 11.49 -12.53 9.60
N GLY A 381 11.36 -13.17 10.77
CA GLY A 381 10.14 -13.07 11.59
C GLY A 381 9.77 -11.64 11.98
N GLY A 382 10.73 -10.83 12.38
CA GLY A 382 10.50 -9.41 12.69
C GLY A 382 10.11 -8.57 11.48
N TYR A 383 10.75 -8.81 10.32
CA TYR A 383 10.39 -8.18 9.05
C TYR A 383 8.96 -8.51 8.64
N ASN A 384 8.62 -9.80 8.65
CA ASN A 384 7.31 -10.30 8.29
C ASN A 384 6.20 -9.79 9.23
N SER A 385 6.49 -9.66 10.53
CA SER A 385 5.56 -9.07 11.50
C SER A 385 5.26 -7.60 11.19
N GLN A 386 6.26 -6.81 10.80
CA GLN A 386 6.03 -5.42 10.39
C GLN A 386 5.22 -5.32 9.11
N GLN A 387 5.45 -6.21 8.14
CA GLN A 387 4.67 -6.28 6.90
C GLN A 387 3.20 -6.62 7.19
N ALA A 388 2.95 -7.63 8.02
CA ALA A 388 1.60 -8.01 8.42
C ALA A 388 0.87 -6.85 9.13
N HIS A 389 1.57 -6.11 9.99
CA HIS A 389 1.00 -4.94 10.65
C HIS A 389 0.68 -3.81 9.66
N ALA A 390 1.57 -3.55 8.68
CA ALA A 390 1.33 -2.58 7.63
C ALA A 390 0.09 -2.93 6.81
N GLN A 391 -0.08 -4.21 6.45
CA GLN A 391 -1.26 -4.66 5.73
C GLN A 391 -2.55 -4.56 6.54
N LEU A 392 -2.51 -4.87 7.84
CA LEU A 392 -3.68 -4.72 8.71
C LEU A 392 -4.14 -3.26 8.78
N ASP A 393 -3.19 -2.32 8.92
CA ASP A 393 -3.47 -0.89 8.94
C ASP A 393 -3.98 -0.41 7.58
N MET A 394 -3.38 -0.88 6.49
CA MET A 394 -3.82 -0.56 5.13
C MET A 394 -5.18 -1.17 4.80
N ALA A 395 -5.51 -2.36 5.32
CA ALA A 395 -6.83 -2.95 5.18
C ALA A 395 -7.91 -2.05 5.80
N ARG A 396 -7.66 -1.51 6.99
CA ARG A 396 -8.56 -0.54 7.65
C ARG A 396 -8.68 0.75 6.86
N PHE A 397 -7.56 1.29 6.39
CA PHE A 397 -7.53 2.50 5.56
C PHE A 397 -8.34 2.31 4.28
N TYR A 398 -8.10 1.24 3.52
CA TYR A 398 -8.85 0.95 2.29
C TYR A 398 -10.34 0.66 2.55
N THR A 399 -10.68 -0.01 3.65
CA THR A 399 -12.08 -0.20 4.05
C THR A 399 -12.79 1.15 4.17
N THR A 400 -12.18 2.13 4.83
CA THR A 400 -12.71 3.48 4.94
C THR A 400 -12.76 4.18 3.57
N CYS A 401 -11.71 4.05 2.75
CA CYS A 401 -11.66 4.61 1.41
C CYS A 401 -12.79 4.10 0.51
N PHE A 402 -12.99 2.79 0.46
CA PHE A 402 -14.06 2.20 -0.36
C PHE A 402 -15.46 2.53 0.15
N ALA A 403 -15.67 2.55 1.46
CA ALA A 403 -16.94 2.99 2.02
C ALA A 403 -17.25 4.44 1.62
N ARG A 404 -16.25 5.31 1.59
CA ARG A 404 -16.38 6.70 1.18
C ARG A 404 -16.60 6.83 -0.34
N LEU A 405 -15.90 6.01 -1.14
CA LEU A 405 -16.12 5.94 -2.59
C LEU A 405 -17.54 5.49 -2.94
N GLY A 406 -18.06 4.45 -2.27
CA GLY A 406 -19.43 4.00 -2.48
C GLY A 406 -20.45 5.09 -2.14
N CYS A 407 -20.22 5.87 -1.07
CA CYS A 407 -21.05 7.03 -0.74
C CYS A 407 -20.94 8.14 -1.81
N ALA A 408 -19.74 8.41 -2.29
CA ALA A 408 -19.53 9.39 -3.35
C ALA A 408 -20.21 8.96 -4.67
N ASP A 409 -20.13 7.69 -5.00
CA ASP A 409 -20.81 7.13 -6.16
C ASP A 409 -22.33 7.32 -6.08
N GLU A 410 -22.95 7.07 -4.91
CA GLU A 410 -24.38 7.33 -4.70
C GLU A 410 -24.76 8.80 -4.81
N GLN A 411 -23.96 9.68 -4.19
CA GLN A 411 -24.32 11.09 -3.99
C GLN A 411 -23.93 11.99 -5.15
N TRP A 412 -22.85 11.65 -5.86
CA TRP A 412 -22.26 12.52 -6.88
C TRP A 412 -22.53 12.05 -8.30
N THR A 413 -22.83 10.75 -8.52
CA THR A 413 -23.10 10.21 -9.85
C THR A 413 -24.57 10.31 -10.19
N ILE A 414 -24.88 10.89 -11.34
CA ILE A 414 -26.24 11.08 -11.82
C ILE A 414 -26.51 10.15 -12.99
N GLY A 415 -27.60 9.39 -12.93
CA GLY A 415 -28.01 8.47 -13.99
C GLY A 415 -27.59 7.03 -13.77
N SER A 416 -27.76 6.19 -14.82
CA SER A 416 -27.25 4.83 -14.82
C SER A 416 -25.80 4.82 -15.32
N ARG A 417 -25.06 3.85 -14.89
CA ARG A 417 -23.64 3.70 -15.19
C ARG A 417 -23.33 2.27 -15.54
N ASP A 418 -22.52 2.12 -16.58
CA ASP A 418 -21.91 0.86 -16.94
C ASP A 418 -20.58 0.70 -16.16
N ILE A 419 -20.36 -0.47 -15.62
CA ILE A 419 -19.11 -0.87 -14.98
C ILE A 419 -18.54 -2.07 -15.72
N ASP A 420 -17.26 -2.03 -15.95
CA ASP A 420 -16.48 -3.10 -16.49
C ASP A 420 -15.25 -3.34 -15.61
N GLY A 421 -14.64 -4.48 -15.75
CA GLY A 421 -13.44 -4.80 -15.01
C GLY A 421 -13.14 -6.28 -14.97
N PHE A 422 -12.17 -6.63 -14.14
CA PHE A 422 -11.77 -8.01 -13.89
C PHE A 422 -11.91 -8.32 -12.40
N ASP A 423 -12.76 -9.28 -12.07
CA ASP A 423 -12.87 -9.81 -10.72
C ASP A 423 -12.44 -11.27 -10.70
N SER A 424 -11.38 -11.58 -9.95
CA SER A 424 -10.85 -12.94 -9.79
C SER A 424 -10.51 -13.63 -11.12
N GLY A 425 -10.04 -12.86 -12.12
CA GLY A 425 -9.68 -13.37 -13.44
C GLY A 425 -10.84 -13.51 -14.42
N GLU A 426 -12.07 -13.13 -14.04
CA GLU A 426 -13.23 -13.05 -14.92
C GLU A 426 -13.52 -11.61 -15.29
N ALA A 427 -13.63 -11.33 -16.59
CA ALA A 427 -14.15 -10.06 -17.08
C ALA A 427 -15.64 -9.95 -16.75
N PHE A 428 -16.08 -8.77 -16.34
CA PHE A 428 -17.48 -8.48 -16.11
C PHE A 428 -17.86 -7.15 -16.74
N THR A 429 -19.13 -7.05 -17.14
CA THR A 429 -19.78 -5.80 -17.56
C THR A 429 -21.17 -5.82 -16.95
N ASP A 430 -21.47 -4.83 -16.12
CA ASP A 430 -22.77 -4.69 -15.46
C ASP A 430 -23.23 -3.23 -15.58
N THR A 431 -24.54 -3.00 -15.61
CA THR A 431 -25.14 -1.65 -15.60
C THR A 431 -25.94 -1.47 -14.33
N TYR A 432 -25.76 -0.36 -13.64
CA TYR A 432 -26.51 -0.05 -12.43
C TYR A 432 -26.77 1.46 -12.27
N THR A 433 -27.73 1.80 -11.45
CA THR A 433 -28.02 3.18 -11.06
C THR A 433 -27.56 3.38 -9.60
N PRO A 434 -26.49 4.18 -9.32
CA PRO A 434 -25.89 4.29 -8.00
C PRO A 434 -26.90 4.64 -6.90
N SER A 435 -27.77 5.63 -7.10
CA SER A 435 -28.76 6.08 -6.10
C SER A 435 -29.81 5.01 -5.77
N ALA A 436 -30.18 4.17 -6.74
CA ALA A 436 -31.13 3.07 -6.53
C ALA A 436 -30.46 1.83 -5.94
N PHE A 437 -29.17 1.68 -6.17
CA PHE A 437 -28.38 0.51 -5.78
C PHE A 437 -27.87 0.58 -4.35
N TRP A 438 -27.15 1.64 -3.98
CA TRP A 438 -26.47 1.74 -2.68
C TRP A 438 -27.45 1.88 -1.49
N LYS A 439 -28.39 2.78 -1.55
CA LYS A 439 -29.38 3.06 -0.49
C LYS A 439 -28.76 3.22 0.89
N GLY A 440 -27.59 3.89 0.95
CA GLY A 440 -26.86 4.14 2.18
C GLY A 440 -26.09 2.94 2.75
N ASP A 441 -26.01 1.81 2.05
CA ASP A 441 -25.25 0.63 2.49
C ASP A 441 -23.94 0.51 1.73
N TYR A 442 -22.84 0.99 2.31
CA TYR A 442 -21.49 0.98 1.76
C TYR A 442 -20.57 0.02 2.48
N ARG A 443 -21.11 -0.99 3.15
CA ARG A 443 -20.30 -1.95 3.90
C ARG A 443 -19.37 -2.72 2.97
N VAL A 444 -18.11 -2.69 3.30
CA VAL A 444 -17.04 -3.37 2.61
C VAL A 444 -16.01 -3.83 3.63
N LEU A 445 -15.36 -4.93 3.40
CA LEU A 445 -14.24 -5.41 4.17
C LEU A 445 -13.07 -5.63 3.22
N VAL A 446 -11.97 -4.97 3.50
CA VAL A 446 -10.72 -5.19 2.75
C VAL A 446 -9.83 -6.08 3.59
N THR A 447 -9.29 -7.10 2.95
CA THR A 447 -8.35 -8.04 3.55
C THR A 447 -7.17 -8.24 2.62
N PHE A 448 -6.03 -8.61 3.19
CA PHE A 448 -4.87 -9.04 2.42
C PHE A 448 -4.65 -10.52 2.67
N GLY A 449 -4.13 -11.23 1.69
CA GLY A 449 -3.67 -12.60 1.86
C GLY A 449 -2.61 -12.68 2.97
N ALA A 450 -2.41 -13.85 3.55
CA ALA A 450 -1.43 -14.01 4.63
C ALA A 450 -0.02 -13.69 4.12
N LEU A 451 0.53 -12.57 4.59
CA LEU A 451 1.94 -12.22 4.42
C LEU A 451 2.77 -12.72 5.59
N GLY A 452 4.00 -13.00 5.32
CA GLY A 452 5.01 -13.10 6.37
C GLY A 452 5.39 -14.50 6.79
N VAL A 453 4.61 -15.48 6.44
CA VAL A 453 5.07 -16.86 6.38
C VAL A 453 5.22 -17.18 4.91
N ASP A 454 6.30 -17.85 4.54
CA ASP A 454 6.55 -18.33 3.18
C ASP A 454 5.23 -18.82 2.57
N ALA A 455 4.82 -18.26 1.43
CA ALA A 455 3.56 -18.62 0.77
C ALA A 455 3.46 -20.12 0.54
N HIS A 456 4.61 -20.77 0.34
CA HIS A 456 4.73 -22.22 0.23
C HIS A 456 4.39 -22.92 1.56
N THR A 457 4.89 -22.43 2.68
CA THR A 457 4.58 -22.99 4.01
C THR A 457 3.10 -22.81 4.38
N ASN A 458 2.51 -21.67 4.05
CA ASN A 458 1.07 -21.44 4.24
C ASN A 458 0.22 -22.38 3.41
N LEU A 459 0.61 -22.60 2.14
CA LEU A 459 -0.07 -23.53 1.26
C LEU A 459 0.03 -24.97 1.80
N LEU A 460 1.21 -25.40 2.23
CA LEU A 460 1.42 -26.73 2.82
C LEU A 460 0.61 -26.91 4.09
N ASN A 461 0.62 -25.94 5.00
CA ASN A 461 -0.11 -25.97 6.26
C ASN A 461 -1.63 -25.97 6.03
N ALA A 462 -2.14 -25.11 5.15
CA ALA A 462 -3.54 -25.06 4.78
C ALA A 462 -3.99 -26.39 4.11
N GLY A 463 -3.15 -26.91 3.20
CA GLY A 463 -3.38 -28.20 2.54
C GLY A 463 -3.36 -29.39 3.50
N ALA A 464 -2.43 -29.40 4.46
CA ALA A 464 -2.36 -30.42 5.51
C ALA A 464 -3.60 -30.35 6.42
N ALA A 465 -3.95 -29.16 6.92
CA ALA A 465 -5.12 -28.96 7.77
C ALA A 465 -6.44 -29.32 7.06
N PHE A 466 -6.54 -29.06 5.75
CA PHE A 466 -7.66 -29.50 4.93
C PHE A 466 -7.71 -31.05 4.82
N ARG A 467 -6.56 -31.70 4.55
CA ARG A 467 -6.48 -33.16 4.48
C ARG A 467 -6.85 -33.83 5.81
N TRP A 468 -6.51 -33.22 6.94
CA TRP A 468 -6.87 -33.71 8.27
C TRP A 468 -8.31 -33.37 8.69
N GLY A 469 -9.08 -32.69 7.84
CA GLY A 469 -10.45 -32.30 8.12
C GLY A 469 -10.61 -31.17 9.15
N TRP A 470 -9.52 -30.48 9.50
CA TRP A 470 -9.57 -29.36 10.45
C TRP A 470 -10.08 -28.08 9.81
N LEU A 471 -9.91 -27.94 8.53
CA LEU A 471 -10.39 -26.78 7.76
C LEU A 471 -11.33 -27.25 6.65
N SER A 472 -12.35 -26.43 6.37
CA SER A 472 -13.14 -26.58 5.15
C SER A 472 -12.32 -26.22 3.91
N SER A 473 -12.73 -26.71 2.73
CA SER A 473 -12.10 -26.35 1.44
C SER A 473 -11.99 -24.82 1.29
N ARG A 474 -13.07 -24.12 1.58
CA ARG A 474 -13.14 -22.67 1.52
C ARG A 474 -12.13 -22.01 2.47
N THR A 475 -12.12 -22.39 3.74
CA THR A 475 -11.19 -21.82 4.73
C THR A 475 -9.73 -22.13 4.38
N ALA A 476 -9.45 -23.31 3.81
CA ALA A 476 -8.10 -23.64 3.35
C ALA A 476 -7.66 -22.75 2.18
N MET A 477 -8.54 -22.47 1.21
CA MET A 477 -8.30 -21.55 0.10
C MET A 477 -8.07 -20.12 0.61
N GLU A 478 -8.91 -19.62 1.53
CA GLU A 478 -8.77 -18.31 2.16
C GLU A 478 -7.43 -18.18 2.92
N LYS A 479 -7.06 -19.21 3.68
CA LYS A 479 -5.81 -19.23 4.47
C LYS A 479 -4.55 -19.43 3.64
N SER A 480 -4.65 -20.08 2.48
CA SER A 480 -3.51 -20.26 1.58
C SER A 480 -3.03 -18.92 0.98
N GLY A 481 -3.89 -17.92 0.89
CA GLY A 481 -3.60 -16.63 0.28
C GLY A 481 -3.38 -16.67 -1.25
N MET A 482 -3.52 -17.85 -1.88
CA MET A 482 -3.31 -18.03 -3.32
C MET A 482 -4.57 -17.79 -4.15
N VAL A 483 -5.72 -17.85 -3.50
CA VAL A 483 -7.02 -17.76 -4.18
C VAL A 483 -7.66 -16.42 -3.81
N PRO A 484 -7.79 -15.49 -4.75
CA PRO A 484 -8.35 -14.15 -4.48
C PRO A 484 -9.79 -14.19 -3.98
N ASN A 485 -10.56 -15.19 -4.44
CA ASN A 485 -11.96 -15.37 -4.04
C ASN A 485 -12.25 -16.86 -3.80
N ALA A 486 -12.13 -17.28 -2.55
CA ALA A 486 -12.36 -18.68 -2.16
C ALA A 486 -13.79 -19.17 -2.45
N LEU A 487 -14.79 -18.29 -2.37
CA LEU A 487 -16.18 -18.67 -2.68
C LEU A 487 -16.39 -18.98 -4.18
N THR A 488 -15.85 -18.14 -5.03
CA THR A 488 -15.92 -18.33 -6.49
C THR A 488 -15.15 -19.58 -6.90
N GLU A 489 -13.98 -19.78 -6.33
CA GLU A 489 -13.15 -20.95 -6.64
C GLU A 489 -13.76 -22.25 -6.09
N GLU A 490 -14.36 -22.22 -4.91
CA GLU A 490 -15.12 -23.38 -4.38
C GLU A 490 -16.27 -23.75 -5.31
N ARG A 491 -17.00 -22.76 -5.84
CA ARG A 491 -18.04 -22.99 -6.86
C ARG A 491 -17.46 -23.59 -8.13
N ARG A 492 -16.34 -23.04 -8.65
CA ARG A 492 -15.65 -23.60 -9.84
C ARG A 492 -15.19 -25.04 -9.62
N VAL A 493 -14.57 -25.32 -8.48
CA VAL A 493 -14.13 -26.68 -8.13
C VAL A 493 -15.33 -27.62 -8.00
N SER A 494 -16.41 -27.17 -7.37
CA SER A 494 -17.63 -27.96 -7.22
C SER A 494 -18.30 -28.23 -8.58
N MET A 495 -18.38 -27.20 -9.43
CA MET A 495 -18.90 -27.34 -10.79
C MET A 495 -18.01 -28.22 -11.66
N GLY A 496 -16.68 -28.07 -11.59
CA GLY A 496 -15.74 -28.94 -12.30
C GLY A 496 -15.85 -30.42 -11.88
N ARG A 497 -16.04 -30.68 -10.58
CA ARG A 497 -16.31 -32.03 -10.09
C ARG A 497 -17.65 -32.59 -10.60
N ALA A 498 -18.70 -31.77 -10.59
CA ALA A 498 -20.00 -32.15 -11.12
C ALA A 498 -19.94 -32.44 -12.63
N THR A 499 -19.23 -31.59 -13.41
CA THR A 499 -19.02 -31.82 -14.85
C THR A 499 -18.23 -33.12 -15.10
N LYS A 500 -17.17 -33.35 -14.35
CA LYS A 500 -16.39 -34.56 -14.46
C LYS A 500 -17.22 -35.84 -14.13
N LEU A 501 -18.03 -35.77 -13.10
CA LEU A 501 -18.93 -36.85 -12.73
C LEU A 501 -20.01 -37.09 -13.79
N TRP A 502 -20.50 -36.03 -14.42
CA TRP A 502 -21.40 -36.09 -15.56
C TRP A 502 -20.75 -36.80 -16.76
N GLU A 503 -19.55 -36.37 -17.15
CA GLU A 503 -18.83 -36.94 -18.29
C GLU A 503 -18.37 -38.39 -18.07
N GLU A 504 -17.85 -38.69 -16.89
CA GLU A 504 -17.25 -40.00 -16.61
C GLU A 504 -18.27 -41.07 -16.20
N MET A 505 -19.39 -40.69 -15.57
CA MET A 505 -20.36 -41.68 -15.03
C MET A 505 -21.75 -41.55 -15.65
N ILE A 506 -22.29 -40.34 -15.77
CA ILE A 506 -23.69 -40.16 -16.16
C ILE A 506 -23.86 -40.32 -17.68
N LEU A 507 -23.06 -39.66 -18.49
CA LEU A 507 -23.15 -39.75 -19.95
C LEU A 507 -22.94 -41.19 -20.47
N PRO A 508 -21.91 -41.93 -20.06
CA PRO A 508 -21.77 -43.31 -20.48
C PRO A 508 -22.95 -44.19 -20.09
N THR A 509 -23.47 -44.02 -18.87
CA THR A 509 -24.64 -44.77 -18.40
C THR A 509 -25.91 -44.46 -19.20
N MET A 510 -26.08 -43.22 -19.66
CA MET A 510 -27.18 -42.81 -20.54
C MET A 510 -27.04 -43.47 -21.93
N VAL A 511 -25.83 -43.49 -22.48
CA VAL A 511 -25.55 -44.19 -23.75
C VAL A 511 -25.82 -45.69 -23.65
N GLU A 512 -25.40 -46.35 -22.57
CA GLU A 512 -25.69 -47.76 -22.31
C GLU A 512 -27.19 -48.05 -22.19
N LYS A 513 -27.96 -47.10 -21.68
CA LYS A 513 -29.43 -47.18 -21.59
C LYS A 513 -30.14 -46.78 -22.89
N GLY A 514 -29.43 -46.47 -23.98
CA GLY A 514 -29.94 -46.15 -25.28
C GLY A 514 -30.29 -44.66 -25.50
N ASP A 515 -29.96 -43.76 -24.56
CA ASP A 515 -30.17 -42.30 -24.72
C ASP A 515 -28.97 -41.66 -25.41
N THR A 516 -28.77 -42.04 -26.68
CA THR A 516 -27.71 -41.46 -27.52
C THR A 516 -27.99 -40.02 -27.96
N GLU A 517 -29.24 -39.58 -27.86
CA GLU A 517 -29.65 -38.24 -28.24
C GLU A 517 -29.15 -37.18 -27.25
N THR A 518 -29.24 -37.44 -25.93
CA THR A 518 -28.70 -36.56 -24.89
C THR A 518 -27.18 -36.45 -25.00
N PHE A 519 -26.51 -37.58 -25.32
CA PHE A 519 -25.07 -37.58 -25.56
C PHE A 519 -24.68 -36.69 -26.76
N ARG A 520 -25.40 -36.84 -27.87
CA ARG A 520 -25.18 -36.03 -29.09
C ARG A 520 -25.40 -34.54 -28.80
N GLN A 521 -26.49 -34.18 -28.15
CA GLN A 521 -26.80 -32.79 -27.79
C GLN A 521 -25.74 -32.16 -26.90
N TYR A 522 -25.18 -32.91 -25.95
CA TYR A 522 -24.10 -32.41 -25.10
C TYR A 522 -22.86 -32.01 -25.90
N TYR A 523 -22.42 -32.89 -26.79
CA TYR A 523 -21.24 -32.58 -27.62
C TYR A 523 -21.53 -31.55 -28.72
N GLU A 524 -22.74 -31.49 -29.27
CA GLU A 524 -23.14 -30.42 -30.18
C GLU A 524 -23.15 -29.03 -29.51
N MET A 525 -23.57 -28.92 -28.24
CA MET A 525 -23.49 -27.67 -27.48
C MET A 525 -22.06 -27.22 -27.28
N ILE A 526 -21.14 -28.13 -27.00
CA ILE A 526 -19.73 -27.79 -26.83
C ILE A 526 -19.08 -27.43 -28.17
N ASP A 527 -19.31 -28.20 -29.21
CA ASP A 527 -18.60 -28.08 -30.48
C ASP A 527 -19.19 -26.94 -31.35
N SER A 528 -20.51 -26.90 -31.52
CA SER A 528 -21.17 -25.92 -32.41
C SER A 528 -21.39 -24.56 -31.73
N ASN A 529 -21.77 -24.54 -30.45
CA ASN A 529 -22.08 -23.30 -29.74
C ASN A 529 -20.88 -22.73 -28.94
N LYS A 530 -19.74 -23.42 -28.93
CA LYS A 530 -18.57 -23.09 -28.12
C LYS A 530 -18.89 -22.90 -26.63
N GLU A 531 -19.87 -23.64 -26.15
CA GLU A 531 -20.23 -23.63 -24.74
C GLU A 531 -19.19 -24.39 -23.91
N THR A 532 -19.00 -23.97 -22.65
CA THR A 532 -18.17 -24.74 -21.73
C THR A 532 -18.88 -26.05 -21.35
N PRO A 533 -18.15 -27.16 -21.06
CA PRO A 533 -18.76 -28.42 -20.64
C PRO A 533 -19.76 -28.26 -19.50
N THR A 534 -19.49 -27.36 -18.58
CA THR A 534 -20.37 -27.03 -17.46
C THR A 534 -21.67 -26.35 -17.90
N ALA A 535 -21.62 -25.43 -18.87
CA ALA A 535 -22.79 -24.76 -19.40
C ALA A 535 -23.67 -25.74 -20.20
N ALA A 536 -23.05 -26.59 -21.00
CA ALA A 536 -23.75 -27.65 -21.75
C ALA A 536 -24.46 -28.65 -20.80
N MET A 537 -23.79 -29.08 -19.72
CA MET A 537 -24.39 -29.93 -18.68
C MET A 537 -25.62 -29.29 -18.04
N LEU A 538 -25.50 -27.99 -17.63
CA LEU A 538 -26.62 -27.28 -17.02
C LEU A 538 -27.78 -27.06 -17.99
N GLY A 539 -27.47 -26.76 -19.25
CA GLY A 539 -28.47 -26.61 -20.31
C GLY A 539 -29.29 -27.86 -20.53
N LEU A 540 -28.63 -29.04 -20.54
CA LEU A 540 -29.31 -30.33 -20.65
C LEU A 540 -30.12 -30.67 -19.41
N LEU A 541 -29.61 -30.42 -18.20
CA LEU A 541 -30.36 -30.62 -16.97
C LEU A 541 -31.63 -29.75 -16.92
N ASP A 542 -31.56 -28.49 -17.34
CA ASP A 542 -32.72 -27.62 -17.43
C ASP A 542 -33.74 -28.11 -18.46
N GLN A 543 -33.29 -28.60 -19.61
CA GLN A 543 -34.17 -29.21 -20.62
C GLN A 543 -34.84 -30.50 -20.11
N THR A 544 -34.11 -31.36 -19.38
CA THR A 544 -34.68 -32.57 -18.81
C THR A 544 -35.72 -32.29 -17.74
N VAL A 545 -35.48 -31.28 -16.88
CA VAL A 545 -36.44 -30.78 -15.88
C VAL A 545 -37.68 -30.19 -16.55
N LYS A 546 -37.53 -29.40 -17.59
CA LYS A 546 -38.65 -28.84 -18.36
C LYS A 546 -39.47 -29.91 -19.08
N LYS A 547 -38.81 -30.93 -19.66
CA LYS A 547 -39.50 -32.09 -20.27
C LYS A 547 -40.26 -32.90 -19.23
N ALA A 548 -39.66 -33.12 -18.04
CA ALA A 548 -40.34 -33.82 -16.94
C ALA A 548 -41.54 -33.05 -16.39
N ALA A 549 -41.48 -31.72 -16.33
CA ALA A 549 -42.57 -30.85 -15.91
C ALA A 549 -43.71 -30.77 -16.94
N ALA A 550 -43.42 -30.97 -18.24
CA ALA A 550 -44.38 -30.93 -19.32
C ALA A 550 -45.13 -32.27 -19.56
N GLN A 551 -44.71 -33.38 -18.91
CA GLN A 551 -45.44 -34.67 -19.01
C GLN A 551 -46.70 -34.61 -18.14
N PRO A 552 -47.87 -35.06 -18.69
CA PRO A 552 -49.09 -35.09 -17.90
C PRO A 552 -48.93 -36.07 -16.71
N GLN A 553 -49.46 -35.68 -15.54
CA GLN A 553 -49.33 -36.31 -14.21
C GLN A 553 -49.78 -37.77 -14.10
N ASN A 554 -50.04 -38.50 -15.19
CA ASN A 554 -50.49 -39.90 -15.18
C ASN A 554 -49.41 -40.92 -15.46
N ALA A 555 -48.14 -40.54 -15.57
CA ALA A 555 -47.04 -41.50 -15.62
C ALA A 555 -46.52 -41.72 -14.20
N PRO A 556 -46.22 -43.01 -13.79
CA PRO A 556 -45.60 -43.27 -12.50
C PRO A 556 -44.28 -42.47 -12.41
N PRO A 557 -43.98 -41.86 -11.26
CA PRO A 557 -42.77 -41.04 -11.13
C PRO A 557 -41.54 -41.91 -11.46
N PRO A 558 -40.59 -41.40 -12.25
CA PRO A 558 -39.35 -42.09 -12.49
C PRO A 558 -38.73 -42.42 -11.13
N GLN A 559 -38.53 -43.71 -10.85
CA GLN A 559 -37.86 -44.13 -9.63
C GLN A 559 -36.42 -43.60 -9.67
N VAL A 560 -36.21 -42.42 -9.10
CA VAL A 560 -34.87 -41.92 -8.77
C VAL A 560 -34.34 -42.90 -7.73
N THR A 561 -33.41 -43.76 -8.14
CA THR A 561 -32.80 -44.72 -7.23
C THR A 561 -32.21 -43.98 -6.03
N PRO A 562 -32.38 -44.47 -4.79
CA PRO A 562 -31.84 -43.84 -3.58
C PRO A 562 -30.34 -43.54 -3.66
N GLU A 563 -29.62 -44.27 -4.51
CA GLU A 563 -28.19 -44.04 -4.79
C GLU A 563 -27.90 -42.71 -5.49
N LEU A 564 -28.74 -42.24 -6.40
CA LEU A 564 -28.59 -40.97 -7.09
C LEU A 564 -28.87 -39.77 -6.14
N LEU A 565 -29.80 -39.93 -5.22
CA LEU A 565 -30.12 -38.92 -4.20
C LEU A 565 -28.99 -38.81 -3.14
N SER A 566 -28.35 -39.92 -2.78
CA SER A 566 -27.21 -39.90 -1.86
C SER A 566 -25.96 -39.30 -2.47
N LEU A 567 -25.75 -39.43 -3.78
CA LEU A 567 -24.65 -38.83 -4.52
C LEU A 567 -24.85 -37.31 -4.70
N LEU A 568 -26.07 -36.84 -4.93
CA LEU A 568 -26.41 -35.41 -5.06
C LEU A 568 -26.47 -34.68 -3.72
N SER A 569 -26.72 -35.38 -2.61
CA SER A 569 -26.79 -34.77 -1.27
C SER A 569 -25.45 -34.46 -0.62
N GLY A 570 -24.33 -34.79 -1.27
CA GLY A 570 -22.98 -34.41 -0.78
C GLY A 570 -22.55 -35.11 0.52
N ALA A 571 -23.28 -36.15 0.93
CA ALA A 571 -22.88 -37.01 2.03
C ALA A 571 -21.77 -37.97 1.54
N GLY A 572 -20.57 -37.44 1.36
CA GLY A 572 -19.37 -38.23 1.20
C GLY A 572 -19.13 -39.04 2.45
N GLY A 573 -19.61 -40.32 2.43
CA GLY A 573 -19.25 -41.28 3.45
C GLY A 573 -17.73 -41.43 3.48
N MET A 574 -17.11 -41.08 4.60
CA MET A 574 -15.73 -41.49 4.88
C MET A 574 -15.64 -43.03 4.79
N PRO A 575 -14.61 -43.59 4.16
CA PRO A 575 -14.34 -44.99 4.28
C PRO A 575 -14.01 -45.31 5.75
N GLN A 576 -14.91 -46.03 6.41
CA GLN A 576 -14.63 -46.65 7.70
C GLN A 576 -13.57 -47.72 7.48
N GLY A 577 -12.46 -47.62 8.20
CA GLY A 577 -11.60 -48.78 8.43
C GLY A 577 -10.15 -48.66 7.98
N MET A 578 -9.35 -47.87 8.71
CA MET A 578 -7.98 -48.28 9.01
C MET A 578 -7.73 -48.10 10.50
N PRO A 579 -7.26 -49.12 11.23
CA PRO A 579 -6.88 -48.97 12.62
C PRO A 579 -5.63 -48.10 12.74
N PRO A 580 -5.46 -47.33 13.83
CA PRO A 580 -4.29 -46.50 14.02
C PRO A 580 -3.05 -47.39 14.23
N GLN A 581 -2.13 -47.36 13.29
CA GLN A 581 -0.79 -47.89 13.52
C GLN A 581 -0.08 -47.01 14.54
N GLY A 582 0.48 -47.67 15.55
CA GLY A 582 1.03 -47.11 16.76
C GLY A 582 2.06 -46.03 16.53
N MET A 583 1.96 -44.98 17.29
CA MET A 583 3.05 -44.00 17.52
C MET A 583 4.22 -44.71 18.25
N PRO A 584 5.47 -44.49 17.85
CA PRO A 584 6.59 -44.87 18.68
C PRO A 584 6.61 -43.96 19.93
N ALA A 585 6.52 -44.60 21.09
CA ALA A 585 6.78 -43.96 22.38
C ALA A 585 8.27 -43.56 22.47
N GLY A 586 8.54 -42.28 22.63
CA GLY A 586 9.88 -41.81 22.93
C GLY A 586 10.14 -40.40 22.48
N MET A 587 9.68 -39.43 23.26
CA MET A 587 10.37 -38.16 23.56
C MET A 587 9.51 -37.38 24.57
N ALA A 588 9.65 -37.79 25.84
CA ALA A 588 9.32 -36.93 26.96
C ALA A 588 10.65 -36.35 27.51
N ALA A 589 10.66 -35.07 27.80
CA ALA A 589 11.59 -34.33 28.62
C ALA A 589 13.03 -34.12 28.06
N GLN A 590 13.26 -32.93 27.50
CA GLN A 590 14.20 -31.94 28.06
C GLN A 590 13.83 -30.53 27.56
#